data_4b9b110834743d6268806fd19bc46a88
#
_entry.id   4b9b110834743d6268806fd19bc46a88
#
_cell.length_a   1.000
_cell.length_b   1.000
_cell.length_c   1.000
_cell.angle_alpha   90.00
_cell.angle_beta   90.00
_cell.angle_gamma   90.00
#
_symmetry.space_group_name_H-M   'P 1'
#
loop_
_entity.id
_entity.type
_entity.pdbx_description
1 polymer ?
#
loop_
_entity_poly.entity_id
_entity_poly.type
_entity_poly.pdbx_seq_one_letter_code
_entity_poly.pdbx_strand_id
1 'polypeptide(L)'
;ELGGKAPALVLDDADQDRALHATLWGGFANAGQVCASIERLLVHQKVYDAFVPRLVERVKALRMGDASASADVDIGPLVNQRQLEIVERLVDDAVRKGATVACGGRRVDGPGYFFEPTVLLDVTTEMDIVNKETFGPVVPVMKMQGESEMVAEANRSHLGLLAYVFTRDGERGRRVAEQIRCGTVMVNDVIASAAMAETPWGGLKQSGLGHTHSDDGLRHMCEARHVNYDILPWLKKELWWYPYNAKDVGMLRRMMNLLYGRGLGRFR
;
A
#
# COMPACT_ATOMS: atom_id res chain seq x y z
N GLU A 1 6.15 2.89 -9.63
CA GLU A 1 5.31 3.12 -8.46
C GLU A 1 4.13 3.98 -8.87
N LEU A 2 2.93 3.60 -8.46
CA LEU A 2 1.66 4.20 -8.87
C LEU A 2 0.78 4.45 -7.63
N GLY A 3 -0.51 4.71 -7.85
CA GLY A 3 -1.45 5.05 -6.80
C GLY A 3 -1.71 3.95 -5.78
N GLY A 4 -2.33 4.34 -4.66
CA GLY A 4 -2.70 3.47 -3.57
C GLY A 4 -4.17 3.61 -3.17
N LYS A 5 -4.66 2.64 -2.38
CA LYS A 5 -5.96 2.67 -1.69
C LYS A 5 -5.77 2.04 -0.31
N ALA A 6 -4.82 2.60 0.45
CA ALA A 6 -4.31 1.98 1.66
C ALA A 6 -5.41 1.77 2.71
N PRO A 7 -5.63 0.52 3.16
CA PRO A 7 -6.48 0.23 4.30
C PRO A 7 -5.69 0.45 5.60
N ALA A 8 -6.35 1.02 6.61
CA ALA A 8 -5.88 1.03 7.99
C ALA A 8 -6.83 0.21 8.85
N LEU A 9 -6.32 -0.83 9.49
CA LEU A 9 -7.07 -1.78 10.30
C LEU A 9 -6.88 -1.41 11.78
N VAL A 10 -7.93 -0.95 12.45
CA VAL A 10 -7.93 -0.69 13.89
C VAL A 10 -8.56 -1.91 14.58
N LEU A 11 -7.70 -2.78 15.13
CA LEU A 11 -8.12 -4.01 15.79
C LEU A 11 -8.74 -3.71 17.18
N ASP A 12 -9.42 -4.69 17.76
CA ASP A 12 -10.16 -4.53 19.03
C ASP A 12 -9.27 -4.27 20.26
N ASP A 13 -7.98 -4.62 20.17
CA ASP A 13 -6.97 -4.38 21.20
C ASP A 13 -6.06 -3.17 20.91
N ALA A 14 -6.31 -2.42 19.83
CA ALA A 14 -5.47 -1.29 19.42
C ALA A 14 -5.34 -0.22 20.51
N ASP A 15 -4.18 0.39 20.60
CA ASP A 15 -4.05 1.65 21.31
C ASP A 15 -4.79 2.72 20.52
N GLN A 16 -5.97 3.10 21.02
CA GLN A 16 -6.88 4.01 20.32
C GLN A 16 -6.30 5.42 20.16
N ASP A 17 -5.51 5.90 21.12
CA ASP A 17 -4.89 7.21 21.01
C ASP A 17 -3.83 7.25 19.91
N ARG A 18 -2.97 6.22 19.88
CA ARG A 18 -2.00 6.07 18.81
C ARG A 18 -2.65 5.91 17.45
N ALA A 19 -3.64 5.02 17.33
CA ALA A 19 -4.37 4.79 16.09
C ALA A 19 -5.08 6.07 15.59
N LEU A 20 -5.61 6.88 16.52
CA LEU A 20 -6.29 8.14 16.22
C LEU A 20 -5.30 9.18 15.65
N HIS A 21 -4.16 9.41 16.32
CA HIS A 21 -3.14 10.33 15.83
C HIS A 21 -2.55 9.87 14.48
N ALA A 22 -2.30 8.58 14.34
CA ALA A 22 -1.81 8.00 13.10
C ALA A 22 -2.85 8.13 11.98
N THR A 23 -4.14 7.95 12.25
CA THR A 23 -5.21 8.12 11.26
C THR A 23 -5.32 9.59 10.82
N LEU A 24 -5.20 10.54 11.74
CA LEU A 24 -5.17 11.96 11.39
C LEU A 24 -4.01 12.30 10.47
N TRP A 25 -2.81 11.90 10.82
CA TRP A 25 -1.63 12.11 9.98
C TRP A 25 -1.73 11.33 8.67
N GLY A 26 -2.02 10.04 8.74
CA GLY A 26 -2.05 9.15 7.58
C GLY A 26 -3.17 9.45 6.59
N GLY A 27 -4.28 10.04 7.02
CA GLY A 27 -5.42 10.35 6.15
C GLY A 27 -5.44 11.80 5.64
N PHE A 28 -4.78 12.73 6.34
CA PHE A 28 -4.92 14.16 6.05
C PHE A 28 -3.60 14.89 5.77
N ALA A 29 -2.43 14.26 5.94
CA ALA A 29 -1.15 14.86 5.57
C ALA A 29 -1.18 15.32 4.11
N ASN A 30 -0.67 16.53 3.84
CA ASN A 30 -0.69 17.15 2.51
C ASN A 30 -2.11 17.17 1.86
N ALA A 31 -3.15 17.38 2.67
CA ALA A 31 -4.56 17.28 2.27
C ALA A 31 -4.93 15.91 1.65
N GLY A 32 -4.36 14.81 2.16
CA GLY A 32 -4.59 13.46 1.65
C GLY A 32 -3.92 13.15 0.30
N GLN A 33 -3.14 14.08 -0.24
CA GLN A 33 -2.46 13.94 -1.53
C GLN A 33 -1.13 13.20 -1.35
N VAL A 34 -1.21 11.96 -0.88
CA VAL A 34 -0.09 11.04 -0.65
C VAL A 34 -0.51 9.65 -1.12
N CYS A 35 0.29 8.99 -1.98
CA CYS A 35 0.02 7.64 -2.47
C CYS A 35 -0.13 6.61 -1.34
N ALA A 36 0.49 6.89 -0.18
CA ALA A 36 0.40 6.12 1.05
C ALA A 36 -0.73 6.57 1.99
N SER A 37 -1.59 7.54 1.60
CA SER A 37 -2.67 8.04 2.46
C SER A 37 -3.61 6.92 2.91
N ILE A 38 -4.08 7.00 4.16
CA ILE A 38 -5.18 6.13 4.62
C ILE A 38 -6.44 6.51 3.85
N GLU A 39 -6.83 5.66 2.94
CA GLU A 39 -7.99 5.86 2.08
C GLU A 39 -9.16 4.90 2.36
N ARG A 40 -8.98 3.99 3.31
CA ARG A 40 -10.03 3.11 3.87
C ARG A 40 -9.70 2.84 5.33
N LEU A 41 -10.55 3.29 6.25
CA LEU A 41 -10.39 3.04 7.68
C LEU A 41 -11.33 1.92 8.10
N LEU A 42 -10.77 0.76 8.40
CA LEU A 42 -11.48 -0.45 8.82
C LEU A 42 -11.40 -0.53 10.35
N VAL A 43 -12.53 -0.31 11.03
CA VAL A 43 -12.57 -0.26 12.49
C VAL A 43 -13.34 -1.46 13.04
N HIS A 44 -12.69 -2.23 13.91
CA HIS A 44 -13.32 -3.36 14.56
C HIS A 44 -14.54 -2.90 15.40
N GLN A 45 -15.68 -3.61 15.29
CA GLN A 45 -16.95 -3.24 15.91
C GLN A 45 -16.87 -2.95 17.41
N LYS A 46 -16.00 -3.66 18.16
CA LYS A 46 -15.85 -3.47 19.61
C LYS A 46 -15.30 -2.11 20.01
N VAL A 47 -14.53 -1.47 19.14
CA VAL A 47 -13.90 -0.17 19.40
C VAL A 47 -14.52 0.96 18.58
N TYR A 48 -15.36 0.65 17.61
CA TYR A 48 -15.95 1.59 16.66
C TYR A 48 -16.65 2.76 17.36
N ASP A 49 -17.56 2.45 18.29
CA ASP A 49 -18.43 3.44 18.92
C ASP A 49 -17.65 4.39 19.88
N ALA A 50 -16.48 3.95 20.36
CA ALA A 50 -15.57 4.78 21.15
C ALA A 50 -14.57 5.56 20.28
N PHE A 51 -14.09 4.95 19.20
CA PHE A 51 -13.04 5.50 18.36
C PHE A 51 -13.54 6.55 17.37
N VAL A 52 -14.63 6.26 16.65
CA VAL A 52 -15.09 7.09 15.53
C VAL A 52 -15.56 8.48 15.94
N PRO A 53 -16.33 8.68 17.01
CA PRO A 53 -16.69 10.04 17.46
C PRO A 53 -15.45 10.89 17.78
N ARG A 54 -14.45 10.30 18.43
CA ARG A 54 -13.17 11.00 18.76
C ARG A 54 -12.40 11.36 17.49
N LEU A 55 -12.38 10.48 16.47
CA LEU A 55 -11.79 10.79 15.18
C LEU A 55 -12.47 12.00 14.52
N VAL A 56 -13.81 11.99 14.47
CA VAL A 56 -14.60 13.09 13.90
C VAL A 56 -14.31 14.42 14.60
N GLU A 57 -14.25 14.44 15.94
CA GLU A 57 -13.90 15.63 16.69
C GLU A 57 -12.49 16.16 16.35
N ARG A 58 -11.50 15.25 16.24
CA ARG A 58 -10.13 15.62 15.88
C ARG A 58 -10.02 16.12 14.45
N VAL A 59 -10.76 15.54 13.51
CA VAL A 59 -10.79 16.00 12.12
C VAL A 59 -11.41 17.39 12.01
N LYS A 60 -12.50 17.67 12.74
CA LYS A 60 -13.11 19.01 12.82
C LYS A 60 -12.16 20.07 13.39
N ALA A 61 -11.21 19.68 14.23
CA ALA A 61 -10.26 20.60 14.84
C ALA A 61 -9.04 20.90 13.95
N LEU A 62 -8.89 20.25 12.80
CA LEU A 62 -7.82 20.52 11.84
C LEU A 62 -7.98 21.93 11.26
N ARG A 63 -6.91 22.70 11.29
CA ARG A 63 -6.88 24.10 10.83
C ARG A 63 -6.55 24.12 9.34
N MET A 64 -7.51 24.52 8.53
CA MET A 64 -7.34 24.63 7.08
C MET A 64 -7.00 26.05 6.67
N GLY A 65 -6.07 26.21 5.73
CA GLY A 65 -5.67 27.54 5.26
C GLY A 65 -4.44 27.53 4.36
N ASP A 66 -3.96 28.74 4.08
CA ASP A 66 -2.74 28.94 3.32
C ASP A 66 -1.52 28.86 4.25
N ALA A 67 -0.76 27.79 4.14
CA ALA A 67 0.46 27.57 4.95
C ALA A 67 1.59 28.55 4.63
N SER A 68 1.53 29.29 3.51
CA SER A 68 2.51 30.38 3.24
C SER A 68 2.25 31.61 4.09
N ALA A 69 1.01 31.80 4.53
CA ALA A 69 0.60 32.93 5.35
C ALA A 69 0.74 32.69 6.87
N SER A 70 0.68 31.43 7.31
CA SER A 70 0.79 31.07 8.74
C SER A 70 1.33 29.66 8.91
N ALA A 71 2.20 29.47 9.92
CA ALA A 71 2.64 28.14 10.36
C ALA A 71 1.54 27.37 11.13
N ASP A 72 0.46 28.03 11.53
CA ASP A 72 -0.67 27.43 12.25
C ASP A 72 -1.73 26.83 11.33
N VAL A 73 -1.30 26.15 10.26
CA VAL A 73 -2.15 25.49 9.27
C VAL A 73 -1.79 24.00 9.23
N ASP A 74 -2.80 23.14 9.36
CA ASP A 74 -2.66 21.69 9.30
C ASP A 74 -2.99 21.15 7.90
N ILE A 75 -3.95 21.77 7.19
CA ILE A 75 -4.47 21.32 5.89
C ILE A 75 -4.37 22.47 4.88
N GLY A 76 -3.57 22.25 3.84
CA GLY A 76 -3.46 23.13 2.69
C GLY A 76 -4.50 22.84 1.58
N PRO A 77 -4.39 23.53 0.42
CA PRO A 77 -5.26 23.29 -0.71
C PRO A 77 -4.89 22.00 -1.48
N LEU A 78 -5.82 21.53 -2.29
CA LEU A 78 -5.54 20.55 -3.34
C LEU A 78 -4.72 21.20 -4.48
N VAL A 79 -4.05 20.36 -5.27
CA VAL A 79 -3.08 20.83 -6.27
C VAL A 79 -3.69 21.63 -7.39
N ASN A 80 -4.93 21.36 -7.80
CA ASN A 80 -5.64 22.05 -8.88
C ASN A 80 -7.14 21.77 -8.86
N GLN A 81 -7.86 22.49 -9.74
CA GLN A 81 -9.30 22.37 -9.92
C GLN A 81 -9.76 20.94 -10.28
N ARG A 82 -9.02 20.26 -11.15
CA ARG A 82 -9.36 18.88 -11.56
C ARG A 82 -9.38 17.92 -10.37
N GLN A 83 -8.41 18.05 -9.48
CA GLN A 83 -8.32 17.18 -8.27
C GLN A 83 -9.47 17.51 -7.31
N LEU A 84 -9.79 18.76 -7.13
CA LEU A 84 -10.96 19.19 -6.35
C LEU A 84 -12.26 18.55 -6.87
N GLU A 85 -12.50 18.59 -8.18
CA GLU A 85 -13.66 17.98 -8.82
C GLU A 85 -13.69 16.44 -8.70
N ILE A 86 -12.53 15.79 -8.68
CA ILE A 86 -12.43 14.34 -8.43
C ILE A 86 -12.91 14.01 -7.01
N VAL A 87 -12.42 14.75 -6.03
CA VAL A 87 -12.80 14.55 -4.61
C VAL A 87 -14.30 14.79 -4.42
N GLU A 88 -14.84 15.89 -4.97
CA GLU A 88 -16.27 16.18 -4.92
C GLU A 88 -17.10 15.04 -5.48
N ARG A 89 -16.79 14.59 -6.69
CA ARG A 89 -17.56 13.50 -7.34
C ARG A 89 -17.54 12.20 -6.52
N LEU A 90 -16.42 11.87 -5.87
CA LEU A 90 -16.32 10.67 -5.05
C LEU A 90 -17.15 10.79 -3.77
N VAL A 91 -17.15 11.96 -3.14
CA VAL A 91 -17.99 12.23 -1.95
C VAL A 91 -19.47 12.25 -2.35
N ASP A 92 -19.84 12.92 -3.43
CA ASP A 92 -21.21 12.95 -3.94
C ASP A 92 -21.74 11.56 -4.31
N ASP A 93 -20.90 10.71 -4.94
CA ASP A 93 -21.26 9.32 -5.22
C ASP A 93 -21.55 8.56 -3.93
N ALA A 94 -20.68 8.68 -2.93
CA ALA A 94 -20.85 8.02 -1.65
C ALA A 94 -22.15 8.46 -0.94
N VAL A 95 -22.41 9.77 -0.90
CA VAL A 95 -23.63 10.33 -0.28
C VAL A 95 -24.88 9.85 -1.02
N ARG A 96 -24.91 9.89 -2.35
CA ARG A 96 -26.05 9.37 -3.16
C ARG A 96 -26.30 7.88 -2.91
N LYS A 97 -25.25 7.12 -2.59
CA LYS A 97 -25.32 5.69 -2.28
C LYS A 97 -25.57 5.40 -0.80
N GLY A 98 -25.81 6.42 0.01
CA GLY A 98 -26.23 6.28 1.40
C GLY A 98 -25.14 6.49 2.46
N ALA A 99 -23.94 6.96 2.10
CA ALA A 99 -22.92 7.33 3.09
C ALA A 99 -23.35 8.54 3.91
N THR A 100 -23.01 8.53 5.19
CA THR A 100 -23.24 9.63 6.12
C THR A 100 -22.01 10.51 6.20
N VAL A 101 -22.13 11.82 5.96
CA VAL A 101 -21.06 12.80 6.17
C VAL A 101 -21.01 13.16 7.66
N ALA A 102 -20.03 12.66 8.39
CA ALA A 102 -19.85 12.94 9.81
C ALA A 102 -19.21 14.32 10.07
N CYS A 103 -18.36 14.77 9.15
CA CYS A 103 -17.82 16.13 9.11
C CYS A 103 -17.29 16.45 7.71
N GLY A 104 -17.13 17.74 7.39
CA GLY A 104 -16.64 18.23 6.11
C GLY A 104 -17.62 17.96 4.95
N GLY A 105 -17.10 17.43 3.86
CA GLY A 105 -17.89 16.93 2.73
C GLY A 105 -18.10 17.90 1.60
N ARG A 106 -17.48 19.08 1.63
CA ARG A 106 -17.69 20.11 0.59
C ARG A 106 -16.44 20.92 0.30
N ARG A 107 -16.40 21.53 -0.87
CA ARG A 107 -15.40 22.57 -1.18
C ARG A 107 -15.63 23.81 -0.33
N VAL A 108 -14.58 24.58 -0.14
CA VAL A 108 -14.65 25.91 0.47
C VAL A 108 -14.70 26.94 -0.62
N ASP A 109 -15.66 27.85 -0.52
CA ASP A 109 -15.78 28.99 -1.45
C ASP A 109 -14.64 29.98 -1.25
N GLY A 110 -14.15 30.55 -2.34
CA GLY A 110 -13.08 31.55 -2.31
C GLY A 110 -11.84 31.15 -3.10
N PRO A 111 -10.73 31.87 -2.95
CA PRO A 111 -9.49 31.58 -3.66
C PRO A 111 -8.83 30.27 -3.15
N GLY A 112 -8.25 29.52 -4.08
CA GLY A 112 -7.61 28.23 -3.80
C GLY A 112 -8.54 27.03 -4.00
N TYR A 113 -7.94 25.84 -3.96
CA TYR A 113 -8.66 24.59 -4.22
C TYR A 113 -8.88 23.81 -2.91
N PHE A 114 -9.59 24.44 -1.98
CA PHE A 114 -9.79 23.87 -0.65
C PHE A 114 -11.00 22.94 -0.61
N PHE A 115 -10.83 21.80 0.04
CA PHE A 115 -11.87 20.84 0.39
C PHE A 115 -11.82 20.55 1.88
N GLU A 116 -12.96 20.60 2.57
CA GLU A 116 -13.00 20.35 4.01
C GLU A 116 -12.50 18.96 4.38
N PRO A 117 -11.68 18.80 5.43
CA PRO A 117 -11.32 17.50 5.99
C PRO A 117 -12.58 16.69 6.31
N THR A 118 -12.70 15.52 5.72
CA THR A 118 -13.97 14.80 5.62
C THR A 118 -13.88 13.41 6.20
N VAL A 119 -14.86 13.02 7.00
CA VAL A 119 -15.10 11.64 7.45
C VAL A 119 -16.44 11.18 6.94
N LEU A 120 -16.44 10.05 6.20
CA LEU A 120 -17.65 9.38 5.72
C LEU A 120 -17.89 8.10 6.51
N LEU A 121 -19.11 7.92 6.99
CA LEU A 121 -19.58 6.71 7.67
C LEU A 121 -20.57 5.97 6.78
N ASP A 122 -20.93 4.74 7.19
CA ASP A 122 -21.88 3.88 6.47
C ASP A 122 -21.50 3.61 5.02
N VAL A 123 -20.18 3.65 4.74
CA VAL A 123 -19.68 3.38 3.39
C VAL A 123 -19.72 1.89 3.07
N THR A 124 -20.04 1.59 1.82
CA THR A 124 -20.14 0.22 1.31
C THR A 124 -19.19 0.01 0.12
N THR A 125 -18.95 -1.24 -0.22
CA THR A 125 -18.10 -1.64 -1.34
C THR A 125 -18.61 -1.21 -2.71
N GLU A 126 -19.88 -0.81 -2.82
CA GLU A 126 -20.50 -0.29 -4.05
C GLU A 126 -20.16 1.17 -4.33
N MET A 127 -19.59 1.87 -3.36
CA MET A 127 -19.23 3.28 -3.48
C MET A 127 -17.87 3.45 -4.13
N ASP A 128 -17.77 4.41 -5.04
CA ASP A 128 -16.51 4.71 -5.75
C ASP A 128 -15.40 5.13 -4.79
N ILE A 129 -15.75 5.83 -3.71
CA ILE A 129 -14.79 6.27 -2.66
C ILE A 129 -14.06 5.10 -1.97
N VAL A 130 -14.58 3.87 -1.98
CA VAL A 130 -13.94 2.69 -1.41
C VAL A 130 -13.04 1.99 -2.44
N ASN A 131 -13.30 2.20 -3.72
CA ASN A 131 -12.67 1.47 -4.83
C ASN A 131 -11.60 2.27 -5.58
N LYS A 132 -11.80 3.58 -5.73
CA LYS A 132 -10.93 4.49 -6.49
C LYS A 132 -10.06 5.32 -5.56
N GLU A 133 -8.83 5.57 -5.95
CA GLU A 133 -7.95 6.51 -5.23
C GLU A 133 -8.59 7.90 -5.17
N THR A 134 -8.66 8.46 -3.97
CA THR A 134 -9.26 9.77 -3.72
C THR A 134 -8.25 10.89 -3.89
N PHE A 135 -7.04 10.68 -3.37
CA PHE A 135 -5.94 11.66 -3.36
C PHE A 135 -6.41 13.03 -2.85
N GLY A 136 -7.15 13.01 -1.75
CA GLY A 136 -7.79 14.16 -1.13
C GLY A 136 -8.12 13.94 0.35
N PRO A 137 -8.52 14.97 1.10
CA PRO A 137 -8.70 14.93 2.55
C PRO A 137 -10.00 14.23 2.97
N VAL A 138 -10.20 12.99 2.55
CA VAL A 138 -11.42 12.22 2.82
C VAL A 138 -11.07 10.83 3.33
N VAL A 139 -11.56 10.48 4.51
CA VAL A 139 -11.39 9.16 5.13
C VAL A 139 -12.76 8.47 5.26
N PRO A 140 -13.05 7.49 4.40
CA PRO A 140 -14.21 6.60 4.57
C PRO A 140 -13.93 5.57 5.67
N VAL A 141 -14.90 5.41 6.57
CA VAL A 141 -14.82 4.52 7.74
C VAL A 141 -15.80 3.37 7.60
N MET A 142 -15.31 2.15 7.74
CA MET A 142 -16.10 0.91 7.68
C MET A 142 -16.07 0.20 9.03
N LYS A 143 -17.27 -0.15 9.55
CA LYS A 143 -17.42 -0.96 10.76
C LYS A 143 -17.27 -2.43 10.39
N MET A 144 -16.31 -3.12 11.01
CA MET A 144 -15.94 -4.50 10.67
C MET A 144 -16.25 -5.45 11.84
N GLN A 145 -16.75 -6.65 11.53
CA GLN A 145 -17.14 -7.65 12.54
C GLN A 145 -15.94 -8.28 13.24
N GLY A 146 -14.83 -8.48 12.50
CA GLY A 146 -13.64 -9.13 13.02
C GLY A 146 -12.45 -9.13 12.06
N GLU A 147 -11.35 -9.68 12.54
CA GLU A 147 -10.04 -9.66 11.87
C GLU A 147 -10.08 -10.28 10.46
N SER A 148 -10.73 -11.42 10.29
CA SER A 148 -10.81 -12.10 8.98
C SER A 148 -11.54 -11.26 7.93
N GLU A 149 -12.62 -10.57 8.30
CA GLU A 149 -13.33 -9.65 7.43
C GLU A 149 -12.47 -8.43 7.08
N MET A 150 -11.75 -7.87 8.06
CA MET A 150 -10.84 -6.75 7.86
C MET A 150 -9.73 -7.10 6.86
N VAL A 151 -9.13 -8.28 7.00
CA VAL A 151 -8.11 -8.78 6.06
C VAL A 151 -8.69 -9.01 4.67
N ALA A 152 -9.88 -9.58 4.56
CA ALA A 152 -10.56 -9.79 3.29
C ALA A 152 -10.84 -8.46 2.58
N GLU A 153 -11.39 -7.46 3.32
CA GLU A 153 -11.65 -6.13 2.77
C GLU A 153 -10.35 -5.38 2.42
N ALA A 154 -9.30 -5.50 3.23
CA ALA A 154 -7.99 -4.94 2.91
C ALA A 154 -7.47 -5.44 1.55
N ASN A 155 -7.66 -6.73 1.29
CA ASN A 155 -7.18 -7.39 0.08
C ASN A 155 -8.07 -7.19 -1.16
N ARG A 156 -9.30 -6.71 -1.01
CA ARG A 156 -10.29 -6.57 -2.09
C ARG A 156 -9.87 -5.55 -3.16
N SER A 157 -9.16 -4.50 -2.78
CA SER A 157 -8.72 -3.48 -3.74
C SER A 157 -7.81 -4.06 -4.83
N HIS A 158 -7.97 -3.54 -6.05
CA HIS A 158 -7.07 -3.80 -7.18
C HIS A 158 -5.72 -3.09 -7.03
N LEU A 159 -5.60 -2.15 -6.07
CA LEU A 159 -4.37 -1.50 -5.67
C LEU A 159 -3.77 -2.21 -4.44
N GLY A 160 -2.47 -2.13 -4.27
CA GLY A 160 -1.75 -2.77 -3.18
C GLY A 160 -0.40 -2.11 -2.90
N LEU A 161 -0.41 -0.81 -2.60
CA LEU A 161 0.82 -0.08 -2.25
C LEU A 161 1.16 -0.27 -0.77
N LEU A 162 0.33 0.26 0.13
CA LEU A 162 0.52 0.14 1.56
C LEU A 162 -0.74 -0.36 2.27
N ALA A 163 -0.52 -0.82 3.51
CA ALA A 163 -1.56 -1.06 4.51
C ALA A 163 -1.02 -0.77 5.92
N TYR A 164 -1.94 -0.55 6.86
CA TYR A 164 -1.63 -0.22 8.25
C TYR A 164 -2.42 -1.10 9.19
N VAL A 165 -1.78 -1.56 10.27
CA VAL A 165 -2.42 -2.41 11.28
C VAL A 165 -2.15 -1.83 12.66
N PHE A 166 -3.20 -1.55 13.42
CA PHE A 166 -3.11 -1.06 14.80
C PHE A 166 -3.56 -2.13 15.78
N THR A 167 -2.66 -2.53 16.67
CA THR A 167 -2.85 -3.56 17.72
C THR A 167 -1.82 -3.38 18.82
N ARG A 168 -2.12 -3.79 20.05
CA ARG A 168 -1.12 -3.85 21.13
C ARG A 168 -0.30 -5.13 21.10
N ASP A 169 -0.79 -6.17 20.46
CA ASP A 169 -0.08 -7.45 20.29
C ASP A 169 0.75 -7.43 18.99
N GLY A 170 2.08 -7.26 19.14
CA GLY A 170 3.01 -7.21 18.01
C GLY A 170 3.03 -8.51 17.18
N GLU A 171 2.87 -9.68 17.80
CA GLU A 171 2.78 -10.95 17.08
C GLU A 171 1.49 -11.07 16.28
N ARG A 172 0.39 -10.60 16.84
CA ARG A 172 -0.89 -10.48 16.12
C ARG A 172 -0.75 -9.54 14.93
N GLY A 173 -0.13 -8.37 15.15
CA GLY A 173 0.15 -7.40 14.10
C GLY A 173 0.94 -8.01 12.94
N ARG A 174 1.99 -8.78 13.24
CA ARG A 174 2.78 -9.50 12.24
C ARG A 174 1.94 -10.53 11.49
N ARG A 175 1.19 -11.37 12.17
CA ARG A 175 0.32 -12.39 11.55
C ARG A 175 -0.75 -11.75 10.63
N VAL A 176 -1.34 -10.62 11.02
CA VAL A 176 -2.29 -9.88 10.18
C VAL A 176 -1.59 -9.28 8.98
N ALA A 177 -0.42 -8.66 9.17
CA ALA A 177 0.36 -8.06 8.11
C ALA A 177 0.75 -9.08 7.01
N GLU A 178 1.16 -10.29 7.39
CA GLU A 178 1.52 -11.37 6.46
C GLU A 178 0.35 -11.82 5.57
N GLN A 179 -0.89 -11.57 5.96
CA GLN A 179 -2.09 -11.90 5.19
C GLN A 179 -2.51 -10.79 4.22
N ILE A 180 -1.97 -9.58 4.35
CA ILE A 180 -2.35 -8.43 3.51
C ILE A 180 -1.43 -8.36 2.28
N ARG A 181 -2.04 -8.37 1.09
CA ARG A 181 -1.34 -8.35 -0.20
C ARG A 181 -1.09 -6.93 -0.69
N CYS A 182 -0.05 -6.31 -0.17
CA CYS A 182 0.46 -5.01 -0.62
C CYS A 182 2.00 -4.96 -0.51
N GLY A 183 2.61 -3.93 -1.05
CA GLY A 183 4.07 -3.79 -1.06
C GLY A 183 4.66 -3.58 0.34
N THR A 184 3.99 -2.81 1.19
CA THR A 184 4.43 -2.56 2.56
C THR A 184 3.25 -2.62 3.52
N VAL A 185 3.42 -3.29 4.66
CA VAL A 185 2.48 -3.21 5.79
C VAL A 185 3.21 -2.63 7.00
N MET A 186 2.63 -1.60 7.59
CA MET A 186 3.17 -0.98 8.80
C MET A 186 2.30 -1.32 10.01
N VAL A 187 2.92 -1.71 11.10
CA VAL A 187 2.24 -2.00 12.37
C VAL A 187 2.45 -0.85 13.33
N ASN A 188 1.36 -0.23 13.80
CA ASN A 188 1.33 0.89 14.72
C ASN A 188 2.08 2.15 14.25
N ASP A 189 2.25 2.31 12.94
CA ASP A 189 2.84 3.50 12.33
C ASP A 189 2.21 3.76 10.94
N VAL A 190 2.45 4.94 10.34
CA VAL A 190 1.92 5.33 9.03
C VAL A 190 2.93 6.12 8.23
N ILE A 191 2.93 5.97 6.91
CA ILE A 191 3.69 6.76 5.91
C ILE A 191 5.22 6.64 6.04
N ALA A 192 5.78 6.49 7.24
CA ALA A 192 7.22 6.58 7.52
C ALA A 192 8.11 5.67 6.65
N SER A 193 7.57 4.55 6.14
CA SER A 193 8.31 3.64 5.26
C SER A 193 8.79 4.29 3.96
N ALA A 194 8.14 5.35 3.50
CA ALA A 194 8.57 6.13 2.33
C ALA A 194 9.91 6.87 2.54
N ALA A 195 10.34 7.05 3.79
CA ALA A 195 11.62 7.66 4.15
C ALA A 195 12.72 6.65 4.50
N MET A 196 12.42 5.34 4.46
CA MET A 196 13.34 4.26 4.80
C MET A 196 14.09 3.79 3.54
N ALA A 197 15.28 4.33 3.30
CA ALA A 197 16.07 4.03 2.11
C ALA A 197 16.53 2.56 2.03
N GLU A 198 16.60 1.85 3.13
CA GLU A 198 17.08 0.47 3.24
C GLU A 198 16.01 -0.56 2.87
N THR A 199 14.73 -0.18 2.87
CA THR A 199 13.62 -1.09 2.58
C THR A 199 13.10 -0.94 1.16
N PRO A 200 12.77 -2.03 0.46
CA PRO A 200 12.19 -1.94 -0.87
C PRO A 200 10.82 -1.26 -0.78
N TRP A 201 10.68 -0.15 -1.48
CA TRP A 201 9.42 0.56 -1.62
C TRP A 201 8.81 0.29 -2.98
N GLY A 202 7.61 -0.23 -3.01
CA GLY A 202 6.92 -0.53 -4.26
C GLY A 202 5.54 -1.11 -4.02
N GLY A 203 4.74 -1.16 -5.07
CA GLY A 203 3.38 -1.68 -5.01
C GLY A 203 3.25 -3.07 -5.59
N LEU A 204 2.23 -3.79 -5.13
CA LEU A 204 1.71 -4.99 -5.77
C LEU A 204 0.46 -4.65 -6.58
N LYS A 205 -0.06 -5.61 -7.33
CA LYS A 205 -1.26 -5.46 -8.16
C LYS A 205 -1.09 -4.28 -9.14
N GLN A 206 -2.08 -3.38 -9.23
CA GLN A 206 -2.01 -2.20 -10.11
C GLN A 206 -1.23 -1.01 -9.50
N SER A 207 -0.71 -1.14 -8.29
CA SER A 207 0.12 -0.09 -7.67
C SER A 207 1.56 -0.06 -8.17
N GLY A 208 1.99 -1.01 -8.97
CA GLY A 208 3.31 -0.97 -9.62
C GLY A 208 3.91 -2.35 -9.89
N LEU A 209 5.07 -2.35 -10.52
CA LEU A 209 5.77 -3.55 -10.96
C LEU A 209 7.20 -3.67 -10.40
N GLY A 210 7.76 -2.61 -9.87
CA GLY A 210 9.12 -2.56 -9.39
C GLY A 210 9.23 -1.98 -8.00
N HIS A 211 10.46 -1.78 -7.58
CA HIS A 211 10.79 -1.16 -6.30
C HIS A 211 11.67 0.07 -6.53
N THR A 212 11.48 1.06 -5.69
CA THR A 212 12.43 2.16 -5.51
C THR A 212 13.35 1.84 -4.34
N HIS A 213 13.97 2.40 -3.61
CA HIS A 213 14.77 2.14 -2.41
C HIS A 213 15.41 0.73 -2.36
N SER A 214 16.35 0.53 -1.46
CA SER A 214 17.13 -0.68 -1.24
C SER A 214 18.01 -1.09 -2.45
N ASP A 215 18.77 -2.16 -2.29
CA ASP A 215 19.54 -2.79 -3.37
C ASP A 215 18.66 -3.23 -4.54
N ASP A 216 17.41 -3.62 -4.24
CA ASP A 216 16.47 -4.06 -5.27
C ASP A 216 16.05 -2.90 -6.17
N GLY A 217 15.85 -1.69 -5.62
CA GLY A 217 15.60 -0.49 -6.41
C GLY A 217 16.73 -0.18 -7.37
N LEU A 218 17.99 -0.29 -6.92
CA LEU A 218 19.17 -0.12 -7.78
C LEU A 218 19.23 -1.19 -8.87
N ARG A 219 18.96 -2.46 -8.54
CA ARG A 219 18.95 -3.56 -9.52
C ARG A 219 17.90 -3.34 -10.60
N HIS A 220 16.74 -2.78 -10.26
CA HIS A 220 15.69 -2.46 -11.23
C HIS A 220 16.08 -1.35 -12.22
N MET A 221 17.09 -0.54 -11.91
CA MET A 221 17.65 0.47 -12.83
C MET A 221 18.72 -0.10 -13.74
N CYS A 222 19.07 -1.40 -13.62
CA CYS A 222 20.11 -2.07 -14.37
C CYS A 222 19.52 -3.17 -15.24
N GLU A 223 20.17 -3.40 -16.39
CA GLU A 223 19.90 -4.57 -17.21
C GLU A 223 20.85 -5.71 -16.84
N ALA A 224 20.29 -6.90 -16.59
CA ALA A 224 21.11 -8.09 -16.34
C ALA A 224 21.79 -8.54 -17.64
N ARG A 225 23.12 -8.64 -17.62
CA ARG A 225 23.91 -9.16 -18.74
C ARG A 225 24.69 -10.40 -18.31
N HIS A 226 24.45 -11.51 -18.98
CA HIS A 226 25.26 -12.70 -18.82
C HIS A 226 26.49 -12.67 -19.73
N VAL A 227 27.66 -12.91 -19.16
CA VAL A 227 28.90 -13.09 -19.91
C VAL A 227 29.49 -14.42 -19.48
N ASN A 228 29.67 -15.32 -20.42
CA ASN A 228 30.27 -16.61 -20.18
C ASN A 228 31.69 -16.66 -20.76
N TYR A 229 32.61 -17.27 -20.03
CA TYR A 229 33.97 -17.50 -20.46
C TYR A 229 34.25 -18.99 -20.54
N ASP A 230 35.02 -19.38 -21.56
CA ASP A 230 35.62 -20.70 -21.61
C ASP A 230 36.67 -20.82 -20.48
N ILE A 231 36.48 -21.81 -19.62
CA ILE A 231 37.42 -22.11 -18.51
C ILE A 231 38.45 -23.18 -18.86
N LEU A 232 38.36 -23.78 -20.05
CA LEU A 232 39.25 -24.81 -20.55
C LEU A 232 39.80 -24.47 -21.95
N PRO A 233 40.57 -23.37 -22.09
CA PRO A 233 40.95 -22.82 -23.41
C PRO A 233 41.84 -23.76 -24.23
N TRP A 234 42.40 -24.80 -23.63
CA TRP A 234 43.16 -25.84 -24.35
C TRP A 234 42.24 -26.88 -25.02
N LEU A 235 40.96 -26.96 -24.64
CA LEU A 235 39.99 -27.88 -25.21
C LEU A 235 39.52 -27.33 -26.57
N LYS A 236 39.92 -27.98 -27.65
CA LYS A 236 39.61 -27.50 -28.99
C LYS A 236 38.15 -27.67 -29.41
N LYS A 237 37.41 -28.50 -28.71
CA LYS A 237 36.01 -28.81 -28.99
C LYS A 237 35.30 -29.23 -27.70
N GLU A 238 34.16 -28.67 -27.45
CA GLU A 238 33.28 -29.12 -26.38
C GLU A 238 32.52 -30.39 -26.76
N LEU A 239 32.14 -31.20 -25.78
CA LEU A 239 31.44 -32.47 -26.00
C LEU A 239 30.08 -32.29 -26.71
N TRP A 240 29.48 -31.13 -26.61
CA TRP A 240 28.18 -30.79 -27.23
C TRP A 240 28.33 -30.03 -28.56
N TRP A 241 29.53 -29.85 -29.10
CA TRP A 241 29.75 -29.22 -30.40
C TRP A 241 29.83 -30.29 -31.53
N TYR A 242 29.47 -29.88 -32.75
CA TYR A 242 29.58 -30.73 -33.94
C TYR A 242 31.03 -31.07 -34.32
N PRO A 243 31.23 -32.21 -35.00
CA PRO A 243 30.30 -33.28 -35.27
C PRO A 243 30.10 -34.19 -34.06
N TYR A 244 28.90 -34.76 -33.94
CA TYR A 244 28.60 -35.77 -32.91
C TYR A 244 29.13 -37.14 -33.28
N ASN A 245 29.54 -37.92 -32.28
CA ASN A 245 29.81 -39.33 -32.42
C ASN A 245 29.23 -40.10 -31.21
N ALA A 246 29.09 -41.41 -31.37
CA ALA A 246 28.45 -42.25 -30.36
C ALA A 246 29.16 -42.21 -28.99
N LYS A 247 30.49 -41.99 -28.96
CA LYS A 247 31.30 -41.91 -27.77
C LYS A 247 30.95 -40.61 -26.98
N ASP A 248 30.92 -39.46 -27.68
CA ASP A 248 30.60 -38.15 -27.06
C ASP A 248 29.16 -38.15 -26.52
N VAL A 249 28.20 -38.66 -27.28
CA VAL A 249 26.80 -38.80 -26.88
C VAL A 249 26.67 -39.73 -25.65
N GLY A 250 27.42 -40.83 -25.62
CA GLY A 250 27.45 -41.76 -24.48
C GLY A 250 28.03 -41.10 -23.23
N MET A 251 29.08 -40.28 -23.37
CA MET A 251 29.69 -39.53 -22.26
C MET A 251 28.74 -38.45 -21.73
N LEU A 252 28.12 -37.65 -22.60
CA LEU A 252 27.11 -36.65 -22.19
C LEU A 252 25.95 -37.31 -21.45
N ARG A 253 25.45 -38.44 -21.93
CA ARG A 253 24.37 -39.17 -21.25
C ARG A 253 24.77 -39.65 -19.84
N ARG A 254 26.00 -40.15 -19.68
CA ARG A 254 26.53 -40.56 -18.36
C ARG A 254 26.65 -39.34 -17.42
N MET A 255 27.19 -38.24 -17.92
CA MET A 255 27.34 -36.98 -17.16
C MET A 255 25.98 -36.43 -16.74
N MET A 256 24.99 -36.38 -17.63
CA MET A 256 23.63 -35.97 -17.31
C MET A 256 22.98 -36.87 -16.27
N ASN A 257 23.16 -38.20 -16.39
CA ASN A 257 22.66 -39.14 -15.39
C ASN A 257 23.35 -38.97 -14.03
N LEU A 258 24.63 -38.62 -14.01
CA LEU A 258 25.37 -38.35 -12.76
C LEU A 258 24.89 -37.03 -12.11
N LEU A 259 24.74 -35.97 -12.89
CA LEU A 259 24.37 -34.63 -12.38
C LEU A 259 22.87 -34.53 -12.03
N TYR A 260 22.00 -35.14 -12.79
CA TYR A 260 20.55 -34.98 -12.67
C TYR A 260 19.79 -36.29 -12.41
N GLY A 261 20.48 -37.44 -12.45
CA GLY A 261 19.90 -38.72 -12.12
C GLY A 261 19.61 -38.89 -10.63
N ARG A 262 18.85 -39.93 -10.27
CA ARG A 262 18.34 -40.16 -8.91
C ARG A 262 19.39 -40.19 -7.78
N GLY A 263 20.69 -40.17 -8.08
CA GLY A 263 21.79 -40.19 -7.11
C GLY A 263 22.15 -38.82 -6.51
N LEU A 264 21.97 -37.71 -7.23
CA LEU A 264 22.34 -36.35 -6.78
C LEU A 264 21.15 -35.42 -6.51
N GLY A 265 19.92 -35.89 -6.74
CA GLY A 265 18.68 -35.12 -6.45
C GLY A 265 18.39 -34.87 -4.97
N ARG A 266 19.35 -35.16 -4.04
CA ARG A 266 19.24 -34.89 -2.62
C ARG A 266 19.88 -33.56 -2.17
N PHE A 267 20.45 -32.79 -3.09
CA PHE A 267 21.09 -31.50 -2.78
C PHE A 267 20.36 -30.33 -3.48
N ARG A 268 19.04 -30.29 -3.31
CA ARG A 268 18.22 -29.09 -3.55
C ARG A 268 17.49 -28.72 -2.27
#